data_3d14a6d37389b777db04c0115332a4e7
#
_entry.id   3d14a6d37389b777db04c0115332a4e7
#
_cell.length_a   1.000
_cell.length_b   1.000
_cell.length_c   1.000
_cell.angle_alpha   90.00
_cell.angle_beta   90.00
_cell.angle_gamma   90.00
#
_symmetry.space_group_name_H-M   'P 1'
#
loop_
_entity.id
_entity.type
_entity.pdbx_description
1 polymer ?
#
loop_
_entity_poly.entity_id
_entity_poly.type
_entity_poly.pdbx_seq_one_letter_code
_entity_poly.pdbx_strand_id
1 'polypeptide(L)'
;MEAKLKWIIPAVVVVLALVATLDSAGAAPNDRVARGKYLVMVGGCNDCHTPLKMGPNGPEPDLARMLSGHPESLAMPAPPKLGEGPWGVAVAATLTAWSGPWGVSFPANLTPDPETGLGKWTEKEFIDTLRTGRHLGRGRQILPPMPWFNYGKMTEEDLKSVFAYLRSIPAIKNKVPQPIPPDAG
;
A
#
# COMPACT_ATOMS: atom_id res chain seq x y z
N MET A 1 -6.80 -20.08 -61.37
CA MET A 1 -5.92 -19.82 -60.22
C MET A 1 -6.54 -18.85 -59.19
N GLU A 2 -7.70 -18.26 -59.49
CA GLU A 2 -8.35 -17.24 -58.63
C GLU A 2 -9.32 -17.78 -57.55
N ALA A 3 -9.81 -19.03 -57.70
CA ALA A 3 -10.81 -19.59 -56.77
C ALA A 3 -10.27 -19.96 -55.40
N LYS A 4 -8.93 -20.17 -55.24
CA LYS A 4 -8.32 -20.54 -53.95
C LYS A 4 -8.02 -19.37 -53.02
N LEU A 5 -7.97 -18.13 -53.54
CA LEU A 5 -7.66 -16.95 -52.75
C LEU A 5 -8.87 -16.41 -51.96
N LYS A 6 -10.09 -16.65 -52.44
CA LYS A 6 -11.32 -16.12 -51.80
C LYS A 6 -11.68 -16.77 -50.45
N TRP A 7 -11.14 -17.96 -50.17
CA TRP A 7 -11.43 -18.70 -48.93
C TRP A 7 -10.38 -18.52 -47.83
N ILE A 8 -9.21 -17.94 -48.15
CA ILE A 8 -8.12 -17.73 -47.19
C ILE A 8 -8.35 -16.47 -46.37
N ILE A 9 -8.94 -15.41 -46.98
CA ILE A 9 -9.16 -14.12 -46.32
C ILE A 9 -10.15 -14.22 -45.12
N PRO A 10 -11.33 -14.89 -45.22
CA PRO A 10 -12.24 -14.98 -44.06
C PRO A 10 -11.66 -15.83 -42.92
N ALA A 11 -10.84 -16.88 -43.22
CA ALA A 11 -10.23 -17.70 -42.20
C ALA A 11 -9.15 -16.93 -41.40
N VAL A 12 -8.34 -16.09 -42.06
CA VAL A 12 -7.33 -15.24 -41.42
C VAL A 12 -7.97 -14.14 -40.56
N VAL A 13 -9.06 -13.54 -41.03
CA VAL A 13 -9.80 -12.51 -40.27
C VAL A 13 -10.45 -13.10 -39.01
N VAL A 14 -11.01 -14.32 -39.08
CA VAL A 14 -11.59 -15.02 -37.93
C VAL A 14 -10.52 -15.39 -36.91
N VAL A 15 -9.33 -15.86 -37.35
CA VAL A 15 -8.23 -16.20 -36.43
C VAL A 15 -7.67 -14.91 -35.75
N LEU A 16 -7.52 -13.82 -36.52
CA LEU A 16 -7.07 -12.54 -35.93
C LEU A 16 -8.11 -11.94 -34.95
N ALA A 17 -9.41 -12.10 -35.22
CA ALA A 17 -10.46 -11.68 -34.29
C ALA A 17 -10.48 -12.56 -33.03
N LEU A 18 -10.20 -13.85 -33.10
CA LEU A 18 -10.12 -14.75 -31.94
C LEU A 18 -8.89 -14.45 -31.08
N VAL A 19 -7.76 -14.11 -31.67
CA VAL A 19 -6.55 -13.73 -30.92
C VAL A 19 -6.73 -12.38 -30.20
N ALA A 20 -7.41 -11.42 -30.85
CA ALA A 20 -7.69 -10.11 -30.22
C ALA A 20 -8.66 -10.18 -29.02
N THR A 21 -9.50 -11.22 -28.93
CA THR A 21 -10.43 -11.38 -27.78
C THR A 21 -9.81 -12.08 -26.58
N LEU A 22 -8.62 -12.72 -26.74
CA LEU A 22 -7.93 -13.40 -25.64
C LEU A 22 -7.11 -12.43 -24.76
N ASP A 23 -6.75 -11.25 -25.26
CA ASP A 23 -5.97 -10.26 -24.50
C ASP A 23 -6.81 -9.38 -23.55
N SER A 24 -8.13 -9.54 -23.51
CA SER A 24 -9.04 -8.73 -22.68
C SER A 24 -9.56 -9.44 -21.43
N ALA A 25 -9.10 -10.66 -21.14
CA ALA A 25 -9.44 -11.33 -19.90
C ALA A 25 -8.64 -10.72 -18.77
N GLY A 26 -9.23 -9.74 -18.07
CA GLY A 26 -8.69 -9.23 -16.81
C GLY A 26 -8.36 -10.42 -15.88
N ALA A 27 -7.24 -10.33 -15.15
CA ALA A 27 -6.80 -11.38 -14.22
C ALA A 27 -7.97 -11.84 -13.34
N ALA A 28 -8.10 -13.15 -13.14
CA ALA A 28 -9.12 -13.70 -12.26
C ALA A 28 -8.97 -13.09 -10.84
N PRO A 29 -10.05 -12.95 -10.06
CA PRO A 29 -9.98 -12.34 -8.74
C PRO A 29 -8.91 -12.95 -7.82
N ASN A 30 -8.72 -14.27 -7.86
CA ASN A 30 -7.69 -14.97 -7.09
C ASN A 30 -6.27 -14.63 -7.57
N ASP A 31 -6.05 -14.42 -8.88
CA ASP A 31 -4.76 -14.04 -9.42
C ASP A 31 -4.40 -12.61 -9.01
N ARG A 32 -5.40 -11.72 -8.95
CA ARG A 32 -5.23 -10.34 -8.50
C ARG A 32 -4.84 -10.28 -7.02
N VAL A 33 -5.48 -11.06 -6.15
CA VAL A 33 -5.12 -11.15 -4.72
C VAL A 33 -3.72 -11.73 -4.54
N ALA A 34 -3.36 -12.80 -5.27
CA ALA A 34 -2.03 -13.38 -5.21
C ALA A 34 -0.95 -12.40 -5.68
N ARG A 35 -1.20 -11.67 -6.78
CA ARG A 35 -0.32 -10.60 -7.27
C ARG A 35 -0.17 -9.48 -6.23
N GLY A 36 -1.27 -9.05 -5.62
CA GLY A 36 -1.28 -8.02 -4.59
C GLY A 36 -0.49 -8.42 -3.36
N LYS A 37 -0.63 -9.68 -2.90
CA LYS A 37 0.18 -10.24 -1.80
C LYS A 37 1.68 -10.14 -2.11
N TYR A 38 2.08 -10.57 -3.30
CA TYR A 38 3.47 -10.47 -3.73
C TYR A 38 3.97 -9.02 -3.70
N LEU A 39 3.19 -8.08 -4.26
CA LEU A 39 3.56 -6.67 -4.33
C LEU A 39 3.65 -6.01 -2.95
N VAL A 40 2.76 -6.33 -2.02
CA VAL A 40 2.80 -5.85 -0.63
C VAL A 40 4.04 -6.35 0.09
N MET A 41 4.45 -7.60 -0.17
CA MET A 41 5.67 -8.18 0.44
C MET A 41 6.94 -7.54 -0.14
N VAL A 42 7.11 -7.54 -1.47
CA VAL A 42 8.34 -7.00 -2.10
C VAL A 42 8.40 -5.48 -2.02
N GLY A 43 7.26 -4.80 -1.92
CA GLY A 43 7.17 -3.37 -1.70
C GLY A 43 7.47 -2.94 -0.27
N GLY A 44 7.71 -3.87 0.68
CA GLY A 44 8.07 -3.54 2.05
C GLY A 44 6.95 -2.86 2.85
N CYS A 45 5.67 -3.04 2.48
CA CYS A 45 4.57 -2.43 3.22
C CYS A 45 4.56 -2.85 4.70
N ASN A 46 4.94 -4.10 4.97
CA ASN A 46 5.02 -4.64 6.32
C ASN A 46 6.09 -3.97 7.18
N ASP A 47 7.17 -3.43 6.59
CA ASP A 47 8.32 -2.90 7.33
C ASP A 47 7.93 -1.71 8.22
N CYS A 48 6.92 -0.94 7.79
CA CYS A 48 6.40 0.18 8.56
C CYS A 48 4.96 -0.05 9.07
N HIS A 49 4.12 -0.80 8.33
CA HIS A 49 2.71 -0.97 8.66
C HIS A 49 2.42 -2.17 9.57
N THR A 50 3.41 -3.02 9.86
CA THR A 50 3.34 -4.09 10.87
C THR A 50 4.27 -3.73 12.02
N PRO A 51 3.75 -3.52 13.24
CA PRO A 51 4.63 -3.16 14.35
C PRO A 51 5.59 -4.30 14.70
N LEU A 52 6.82 -3.96 15.09
CA LEU A 52 7.73 -4.92 15.70
C LEU A 52 7.38 -5.13 17.18
N LYS A 53 7.59 -6.36 17.64
CA LYS A 53 7.60 -6.76 19.05
C LYS A 53 8.92 -7.45 19.38
N MET A 54 9.26 -7.55 20.66
CA MET A 54 10.41 -8.36 21.10
C MET A 54 10.02 -9.84 21.08
N GLY A 55 10.78 -10.61 20.31
CA GLY A 55 10.74 -12.06 20.27
C GLY A 55 11.95 -12.69 20.96
N PRO A 56 12.06 -14.02 20.96
CA PRO A 56 13.18 -14.74 21.61
C PRO A 56 14.56 -14.38 21.06
N ASN A 57 14.64 -14.00 19.79
CA ASN A 57 15.88 -13.71 19.09
C ASN A 57 16.05 -12.21 18.75
N GLY A 58 15.26 -11.33 19.35
CA GLY A 58 15.27 -9.90 19.09
C GLY A 58 13.97 -9.38 18.46
N PRO A 59 13.98 -8.17 17.89
CA PRO A 59 12.79 -7.59 17.28
C PRO A 59 12.30 -8.44 16.10
N GLU A 60 10.99 -8.73 16.08
CA GLU A 60 10.32 -9.49 15.02
C GLU A 60 8.95 -8.85 14.69
N PRO A 61 8.41 -9.02 13.47
CA PRO A 61 7.09 -8.52 13.12
C PRO A 61 6.00 -9.14 14.01
N ASP A 62 5.11 -8.33 14.56
CA ASP A 62 3.91 -8.81 15.24
C ASP A 62 2.85 -9.19 14.21
N LEU A 63 2.88 -10.46 13.79
CA LEU A 63 1.95 -10.97 12.77
C LEU A 63 0.49 -10.94 13.20
N ALA A 64 0.19 -10.89 14.51
CA ALA A 64 -1.18 -10.68 14.99
C ALA A 64 -1.69 -9.28 14.68
N ARG A 65 -0.79 -8.34 14.39
CA ARG A 65 -1.08 -6.94 14.00
C ARG A 65 -0.60 -6.62 12.59
N MET A 66 -0.51 -7.62 11.73
CA MET A 66 0.01 -7.45 10.38
C MET A 66 -0.75 -6.35 9.62
N LEU A 67 -0.02 -5.35 9.10
CA LEU A 67 -0.54 -4.22 8.33
C LEU A 67 -1.54 -3.32 9.07
N SER A 68 -1.63 -3.40 10.40
CA SER A 68 -2.56 -2.57 11.18
C SER A 68 -2.03 -1.17 11.54
N GLY A 69 -0.78 -0.86 11.20
CA GLY A 69 -0.16 0.43 11.47
C GLY A 69 0.33 0.60 12.91
N HIS A 70 0.48 1.85 13.34
CA HIS A 70 0.91 2.15 14.71
C HIS A 70 -0.13 1.70 15.73
N PRO A 71 0.26 0.93 16.78
CA PRO A 71 -0.68 0.44 17.78
C PRO A 71 -1.39 1.57 18.54
N GLU A 72 -2.72 1.56 18.57
CA GLU A 72 -3.55 2.53 19.30
C GLU A 72 -3.19 2.62 20.79
N SER A 73 -2.80 1.48 21.38
CA SER A 73 -2.42 1.38 22.79
C SER A 73 -1.03 1.93 23.12
N LEU A 74 -0.22 2.24 22.10
CA LEU A 74 1.14 2.76 22.29
C LEU A 74 1.17 4.28 22.17
N ALA A 75 1.02 4.97 23.30
CA ALA A 75 1.22 6.41 23.34
C ALA A 75 2.72 6.73 23.21
N MET A 76 3.08 7.53 22.21
CA MET A 76 4.47 7.95 22.02
C MET A 76 4.80 9.15 22.91
N PRO A 77 5.92 9.12 23.65
CA PRO A 77 6.45 10.32 24.29
C PRO A 77 6.93 11.32 23.22
N ALA A 78 7.28 12.53 23.65
CA ALA A 78 7.95 13.48 22.77
C ALA A 78 9.19 12.83 22.13
N PRO A 79 9.43 13.02 20.82
CA PRO A 79 10.58 12.43 20.15
C PRO A 79 11.88 13.00 20.71
N PRO A 80 12.99 12.23 20.66
CA PRO A 80 14.29 12.74 21.06
C PRO A 80 14.68 13.93 20.16
N LYS A 81 15.23 14.99 20.75
CA LYS A 81 15.83 16.07 19.99
C LYS A 81 17.12 15.57 19.34
N LEU A 82 17.15 15.61 18.02
CA LEU A 82 18.38 15.34 17.26
C LEU A 82 19.23 16.62 17.32
N GLY A 83 20.50 16.50 17.70
CA GLY A 83 21.44 17.60 17.72
C GLY A 83 21.79 18.10 16.30
N GLU A 84 22.66 19.11 16.23
CA GLU A 84 23.25 19.53 14.97
C GLU A 84 24.11 18.40 14.39
N GLY A 85 23.85 18.03 13.13
CA GLY A 85 24.59 16.95 12.48
C GLY A 85 23.80 16.31 11.33
N PRO A 86 24.34 15.24 10.70
CA PRO A 86 23.69 14.63 9.54
C PRO A 86 22.49 13.74 9.89
N TRP A 87 22.24 13.47 11.19
CA TRP A 87 21.10 12.67 11.64
C TRP A 87 19.83 13.50 11.64
N GLY A 88 18.89 13.20 10.75
CA GLY A 88 17.67 13.99 10.56
C GLY A 88 16.36 13.31 10.96
N VAL A 89 16.42 12.04 11.40
CA VAL A 89 15.22 11.24 11.67
C VAL A 89 15.43 10.36 12.90
N ALA A 90 14.44 10.29 13.78
CA ALA A 90 14.32 9.29 14.83
C ALA A 90 13.15 8.34 14.51
N VAL A 91 13.30 7.08 14.92
CA VAL A 91 12.28 6.05 14.70
C VAL A 91 12.05 5.28 16.00
N ALA A 92 10.79 4.96 16.28
CA ALA A 92 10.41 4.09 17.40
C ALA A 92 10.90 2.65 17.16
N ALA A 93 11.18 1.92 18.24
CA ALA A 93 11.59 0.52 18.16
C ALA A 93 10.58 -0.40 17.46
N THR A 94 9.31 0.00 17.43
CA THR A 94 8.24 -0.70 16.68
C THR A 94 8.26 -0.44 15.19
N LEU A 95 9.10 0.46 14.67
CA LEU A 95 9.12 1.00 13.30
C LEU A 95 7.81 1.66 12.86
N THR A 96 6.93 2.01 13.80
CA THR A 96 5.61 2.58 13.51
C THR A 96 5.41 4.02 14.00
N ALA A 97 6.46 4.71 14.42
CA ALA A 97 6.45 6.14 14.66
C ALA A 97 7.78 6.75 14.19
N TRP A 98 7.70 7.79 13.38
CA TRP A 98 8.84 8.40 12.70
C TRP A 98 8.82 9.91 12.91
N SER A 99 9.90 10.44 13.48
CA SER A 99 10.04 11.88 13.74
C SER A 99 11.13 12.49 12.89
N GLY A 100 10.85 13.65 12.31
CA GLY A 100 11.77 14.40 11.47
C GLY A 100 11.31 15.84 11.28
N PRO A 101 11.83 16.59 10.29
CA PRO A 101 11.43 17.98 10.04
C PRO A 101 9.94 18.20 9.79
N TRP A 102 9.21 17.12 9.47
CA TRP A 102 7.76 17.13 9.26
C TRP A 102 6.93 16.93 10.54
N GLY A 103 7.57 16.80 11.71
CA GLY A 103 6.94 16.38 12.96
C GLY A 103 6.96 14.87 13.15
N VAL A 104 5.90 14.29 13.69
CA VAL A 104 5.79 12.84 13.91
C VAL A 104 4.71 12.26 13.01
N SER A 105 5.07 11.23 12.25
CA SER A 105 4.15 10.46 11.40
C SER A 105 3.97 9.04 11.93
N PHE A 106 2.77 8.50 11.69
CA PHE A 106 2.38 7.15 12.07
C PHE A 106 1.85 6.41 10.84
N PRO A 107 2.36 5.20 10.52
CA PRO A 107 1.83 4.35 9.46
C PRO A 107 0.36 4.00 9.70
N ALA A 108 -0.44 4.16 8.66
CA ALA A 108 -1.88 3.92 8.71
C ALA A 108 -2.23 2.43 8.86
N ASN A 109 -3.44 2.16 9.34
CA ASN A 109 -4.05 0.84 9.31
C ASN A 109 -4.47 0.51 7.86
N LEU A 110 -3.81 -0.47 7.25
CA LEU A 110 -4.07 -0.94 5.88
C LEU A 110 -5.02 -2.14 5.85
N THR A 111 -5.49 -2.64 7.00
CA THR A 111 -6.45 -3.74 7.03
C THR A 111 -7.85 -3.26 6.63
N PRO A 112 -8.76 -4.17 6.22
CA PRO A 112 -10.09 -3.79 5.76
C PRO A 112 -11.07 -3.49 6.91
N ASP A 113 -10.57 -2.99 8.05
CA ASP A 113 -11.45 -2.53 9.12
C ASP A 113 -12.27 -1.31 8.65
N PRO A 114 -13.62 -1.31 8.82
CA PRO A 114 -14.48 -0.27 8.26
C PRO A 114 -14.43 1.06 9.03
N GLU A 115 -13.90 1.08 10.26
CA GLU A 115 -13.84 2.28 11.08
C GLU A 115 -12.45 2.90 11.11
N THR A 116 -11.43 2.06 11.10
CA THR A 116 -10.05 2.50 11.37
C THR A 116 -9.06 2.19 10.25
N GLY A 117 -9.48 1.41 9.24
CA GLY A 117 -8.64 0.97 8.11
C GLY A 117 -9.25 1.30 6.75
N LEU A 118 -8.98 0.43 5.77
CA LEU A 118 -9.40 0.61 4.37
C LEU A 118 -10.82 0.09 4.09
N GLY A 119 -11.58 -0.35 5.11
CA GLY A 119 -12.84 -1.05 4.90
C GLY A 119 -13.91 -0.30 4.12
N LYS A 120 -13.94 1.03 4.21
CA LYS A 120 -14.87 1.90 3.47
C LYS A 120 -14.25 2.58 2.24
N TRP A 121 -12.96 2.34 1.97
CA TRP A 121 -12.29 2.95 0.83
C TRP A 121 -12.72 2.27 -0.47
N THR A 122 -12.88 3.06 -1.50
CA THR A 122 -13.00 2.57 -2.87
C THR A 122 -11.62 2.30 -3.48
N GLU A 123 -11.55 1.43 -4.47
CA GLU A 123 -10.33 1.17 -5.23
C GLU A 123 -9.74 2.47 -5.82
N LYS A 124 -10.63 3.34 -6.33
CA LYS A 124 -10.21 4.65 -6.86
C LYS A 124 -9.56 5.54 -5.80
N GLU A 125 -10.13 5.65 -4.61
CA GLU A 125 -9.56 6.46 -3.53
C GLU A 125 -8.21 5.93 -3.07
N PHE A 126 -8.01 4.61 -3.05
CA PHE A 126 -6.72 4.00 -2.77
C PHE A 126 -5.67 4.36 -3.84
N ILE A 127 -6.02 4.20 -5.12
CA ILE A 127 -5.14 4.55 -6.24
C ILE A 127 -4.82 6.04 -6.23
N ASP A 128 -5.82 6.90 -6.10
CA ASP A 128 -5.64 8.35 -6.04
C ASP A 128 -4.74 8.77 -4.87
N THR A 129 -4.86 8.09 -3.72
CA THR A 129 -4.00 8.32 -2.56
C THR A 129 -2.53 8.12 -2.89
N LEU A 130 -2.18 7.04 -3.58
CA LEU A 130 -0.81 6.75 -3.97
C LEU A 130 -0.33 7.61 -5.14
N ARG A 131 -1.22 8.01 -6.05
CA ARG A 131 -0.90 8.90 -7.18
C ARG A 131 -0.62 10.34 -6.75
N THR A 132 -1.40 10.84 -5.78
CA THR A 132 -1.34 12.25 -5.37
C THR A 132 -0.52 12.49 -4.10
N GLY A 133 -0.23 11.45 -3.32
CA GLY A 133 0.37 11.57 -1.99
C GLY A 133 -0.56 12.24 -0.98
N ARG A 134 -1.88 12.15 -1.19
CA ARG A 134 -2.89 12.74 -0.31
C ARG A 134 -3.90 11.70 0.17
N HIS A 135 -4.23 11.74 1.44
CA HIS A 135 -5.26 10.87 2.02
C HIS A 135 -6.57 10.97 1.23
N LEU A 136 -7.13 9.84 0.81
CA LEU A 136 -8.30 9.75 -0.09
C LEU A 136 -8.13 10.53 -1.40
N GLY A 137 -6.89 10.70 -1.87
CA GLY A 137 -6.55 11.43 -3.10
C GLY A 137 -6.64 12.96 -3.00
N ARG A 138 -7.20 13.53 -1.94
CA ARG A 138 -7.50 14.98 -1.83
C ARG A 138 -7.29 15.60 -0.45
N GLY A 139 -7.16 14.79 0.59
CA GLY A 139 -7.03 15.24 1.98
C GLY A 139 -5.62 15.70 2.36
N ARG A 140 -5.23 15.48 3.62
CA ARG A 140 -3.90 15.82 4.11
C ARG A 140 -2.80 15.12 3.31
N GLN A 141 -1.63 15.73 3.24
CA GLN A 141 -0.47 15.12 2.63
C GLN A 141 -0.02 13.88 3.43
N ILE A 142 0.44 12.87 2.72
CA ILE A 142 1.12 11.70 3.31
C ILE A 142 2.54 12.15 3.65
N LEU A 143 2.91 11.94 4.92
CA LEU A 143 4.19 12.37 5.45
C LEU A 143 5.28 11.30 5.25
N PRO A 144 6.56 11.72 5.25
CA PRO A 144 7.67 10.77 5.31
C PRO A 144 7.54 9.83 6.54
N PRO A 145 8.10 8.62 6.49
CA PRO A 145 8.95 8.09 5.42
C PRO A 145 8.18 7.41 4.28
N MET A 146 6.83 7.44 4.25
CA MET A 146 6.04 6.74 3.24
C MET A 146 6.43 7.16 1.81
N PRO A 147 7.04 6.27 0.99
CA PRO A 147 7.51 6.61 -0.34
C PRO A 147 6.38 6.50 -1.39
N TRP A 148 5.26 7.17 -1.13
CA TRP A 148 4.06 7.15 -1.97
C TRP A 148 4.37 7.47 -3.44
N PHE A 149 5.33 8.36 -3.70
CA PHE A 149 5.75 8.75 -5.05
C PHE A 149 6.39 7.61 -5.85
N ASN A 150 6.95 6.58 -5.18
CA ASN A 150 7.43 5.37 -5.84
C ASN A 150 6.26 4.42 -6.13
N TYR A 151 5.40 4.14 -5.15
CA TYR A 151 4.22 3.30 -5.35
C TYR A 151 3.25 3.91 -6.35
N GLY A 152 3.14 5.25 -6.38
CA GLY A 152 2.37 5.96 -7.37
C GLY A 152 2.80 5.75 -8.83
N LYS A 153 3.98 5.17 -9.09
CA LYS A 153 4.46 4.80 -10.43
C LYS A 153 4.08 3.38 -10.85
N MET A 154 3.54 2.57 -9.95
CA MET A 154 3.05 1.23 -10.30
C MET A 154 1.97 1.31 -11.36
N THR A 155 1.79 0.24 -12.12
CA THR A 155 0.68 0.16 -13.07
C THR A 155 -0.66 0.22 -12.32
N GLU A 156 -1.71 0.61 -13.01
CA GLU A 156 -3.04 0.65 -12.38
C GLU A 156 -3.48 -0.75 -11.94
N GLU A 157 -3.20 -1.77 -12.74
CA GLU A 157 -3.51 -3.16 -12.42
C GLU A 157 -2.74 -3.68 -11.20
N ASP A 158 -1.49 -3.25 -11.01
CA ASP A 158 -0.73 -3.58 -9.81
C ASP A 158 -1.32 -2.89 -8.57
N LEU A 159 -1.71 -1.62 -8.67
CA LEU A 159 -2.37 -0.91 -7.56
C LEU A 159 -3.72 -1.52 -7.21
N LYS A 160 -4.53 -1.93 -8.20
CA LYS A 160 -5.76 -2.70 -8.00
C LYS A 160 -5.50 -4.03 -7.31
N SER A 161 -4.42 -4.70 -7.68
CA SER A 161 -4.01 -5.98 -7.08
C SER A 161 -3.59 -5.80 -5.62
N VAL A 162 -2.81 -4.76 -5.31
CA VAL A 162 -2.46 -4.39 -3.93
C VAL A 162 -3.72 -4.15 -3.11
N PHE A 163 -4.65 -3.33 -3.61
CA PHE A 163 -5.90 -3.06 -2.92
C PHE A 163 -6.74 -4.32 -2.71
N ALA A 164 -6.87 -5.17 -3.72
CA ALA A 164 -7.59 -6.43 -3.62
C ALA A 164 -7.02 -7.34 -2.50
N TYR A 165 -5.69 -7.44 -2.39
CA TYR A 165 -5.06 -8.17 -1.30
C TYR A 165 -5.34 -7.54 0.06
N LEU A 166 -5.16 -6.22 0.21
CA LEU A 166 -5.43 -5.52 1.47
C LEU A 166 -6.90 -5.64 1.91
N ARG A 167 -7.82 -5.81 0.96
CA ARG A 167 -9.24 -6.08 1.23
C ARG A 167 -9.53 -7.53 1.59
N SER A 168 -8.62 -8.46 1.31
CA SER A 168 -8.79 -9.90 1.54
C SER A 168 -8.22 -10.41 2.86
N ILE A 169 -7.38 -9.61 3.53
CA ILE A 169 -6.78 -9.98 4.83
C ILE A 169 -7.75 -9.73 6.00
N PRO A 170 -7.50 -10.33 7.18
CA PRO A 170 -8.34 -10.07 8.36
C PRO A 170 -8.39 -8.60 8.74
N ALA A 171 -9.58 -8.10 9.06
CA ALA A 171 -9.76 -6.76 9.58
C ALA A 171 -9.24 -6.66 11.03
N ILE A 172 -8.46 -5.63 11.31
CA ILE A 172 -7.95 -5.33 12.65
C ILE A 172 -8.40 -3.92 13.02
N LYS A 173 -9.24 -3.79 14.05
CA LYS A 173 -9.63 -2.49 14.58
C LYS A 173 -8.44 -1.89 15.33
N ASN A 174 -7.88 -0.82 14.80
CA ASN A 174 -6.74 -0.11 15.35
C ASN A 174 -6.75 1.35 14.88
N LYS A 175 -7.10 2.27 15.77
CA LYS A 175 -7.19 3.70 15.48
C LYS A 175 -5.82 4.35 15.60
N VAL A 176 -5.12 4.43 14.48
CA VAL A 176 -3.81 5.10 14.42
C VAL A 176 -3.94 6.58 14.78
N PRO A 177 -3.04 7.14 15.62
CA PRO A 177 -3.04 8.55 15.98
C PRO A 177 -2.88 9.48 14.77
N GLN A 178 -3.36 10.70 14.88
CA GLN A 178 -3.07 11.72 13.89
C GLN A 178 -1.59 12.13 13.95
N PRO A 179 -0.97 12.49 12.82
CA PRO A 179 0.38 13.04 12.83
C PRO A 179 0.50 14.24 13.75
N ILE A 180 1.64 14.36 14.42
CA ILE A 180 1.97 15.51 15.27
C ILE A 180 2.76 16.49 14.41
N PRO A 181 2.33 17.76 14.27
CA PRO A 181 3.09 18.75 13.52
C PRO A 181 4.45 19.01 14.16
N PRO A 182 5.43 19.53 13.42
CA PRO A 182 6.69 19.97 14.00
C PRO A 182 6.41 21.09 15.01
N ASP A 183 7.20 21.14 16.08
CA ASP A 183 7.16 22.26 16.99
C ASP A 183 7.41 23.55 16.20
N ALA A 184 6.54 24.54 16.40
CA ALA A 184 6.79 25.89 15.92
C ALA A 184 7.96 26.42 16.74
N GLY A 185 9.18 26.40 16.17
CA GLY A 185 10.39 26.93 16.77
C GLY A 185 10.33 28.45 17.00
#